data_c7bf6f284297612b5216b19d1e41bcc1
#
_entry.id   c7bf6f284297612b5216b19d1e41bcc1
#
_cell.length_a   1.000
_cell.length_b   1.000
_cell.length_c   1.000
_cell.angle_alpha   90.00
_cell.angle_beta   90.00
_cell.angle_gamma   90.00
#
_symmetry.space_group_name_H-M   'P 1'
#
loop_
_entity.id
_entity.type
_entity.pdbx_description
1 polymer ?
#
loop_
_entity_poly.entity_id
_entity_poly.type
_entity_poly.pdbx_seq_one_letter_code
_entity_poly.pdbx_strand_id
1 'polypeptide(L)'
;MKQLSVLQHLREFGVPVSEVYGCGYDDVGSPILVTSFDGRPLADSEGHDVSVFAKLLAQIHRLPANRFPLEIPDKATVFDRLIHYFFPSLSLHPDLQEAVHSIVPRITPMDVSVIHGDFNLGNIVHQGERYCILDWTNAQVSDGRYDLAWAAFLIKIYMNDNVYHKFKESYFHERSMGSIDYPLFEMLGFLRWLLLHRMANLPMKEDTFAKIKRFRDENKSILGGVVL
;
A
#
# COMPACT_ATOMS: atom_id res chain seq x y z
N MET A 1 2.73 -7.34 -19.35
CA MET A 1 3.65 -8.49 -19.17
C MET A 1 4.31 -8.54 -17.79
N LYS A 2 4.73 -7.41 -17.18
CA LYS A 2 5.30 -7.39 -15.80
C LYS A 2 4.33 -8.03 -14.77
N GLN A 3 3.06 -7.62 -14.75
CA GLN A 3 2.06 -8.12 -13.80
C GLN A 3 1.85 -9.64 -13.92
N LEU A 4 1.79 -10.20 -15.14
CA LEU A 4 1.68 -11.64 -15.37
C LEU A 4 2.82 -12.40 -14.67
N SER A 5 4.07 -11.98 -14.90
CA SER A 5 5.23 -12.65 -14.31
C SER A 5 5.25 -12.50 -12.78
N VAL A 6 4.83 -11.35 -12.23
CA VAL A 6 4.70 -11.16 -10.78
C VAL A 6 3.67 -12.11 -10.18
N LEU A 7 2.48 -12.24 -10.80
CA LEU A 7 1.42 -13.14 -10.33
C LEU A 7 1.87 -14.61 -10.31
N GLN A 8 2.60 -15.05 -11.36
CA GLN A 8 3.14 -16.41 -11.42
C GLN A 8 4.07 -16.69 -10.23
N HIS A 9 5.03 -15.80 -9.95
CA HIS A 9 5.94 -15.96 -8.83
C HIS A 9 5.23 -15.92 -7.48
N LEU A 10 4.25 -15.00 -7.29
CA LEU A 10 3.47 -14.94 -6.06
C LEU A 10 2.74 -16.25 -5.78
N ARG A 11 2.17 -16.90 -6.80
CA ARG A 11 1.52 -18.21 -6.68
C ARG A 11 2.52 -19.30 -6.28
N GLU A 12 3.71 -19.32 -6.86
CA GLU A 12 4.77 -20.28 -6.49
C GLU A 12 5.14 -20.18 -5.00
N PHE A 13 5.06 -18.98 -4.42
CA PHE A 13 5.29 -18.73 -2.99
C PHE A 13 4.03 -18.85 -2.13
N GLY A 14 2.91 -19.31 -2.68
CA GLY A 14 1.67 -19.53 -1.93
C GLY A 14 0.91 -18.26 -1.53
N VAL A 15 1.20 -17.12 -2.16
CA VAL A 15 0.39 -15.91 -1.98
C VAL A 15 -0.94 -16.08 -2.72
N PRO A 16 -2.09 -15.80 -2.08
CA PRO A 16 -3.39 -15.98 -2.70
C PRO A 16 -3.63 -14.85 -3.73
N VAL A 17 -3.36 -15.14 -4.99
CA VAL A 17 -3.57 -14.25 -6.14
C VAL A 17 -4.36 -14.98 -7.23
N SER A 18 -4.99 -14.22 -8.13
CA SER A 18 -5.78 -14.75 -9.23
C SER A 18 -4.97 -15.70 -10.13
N GLU A 19 -5.60 -16.75 -10.59
CA GLU A 19 -5.06 -17.59 -11.64
C GLU A 19 -5.16 -16.87 -12.98
N VAL A 20 -4.07 -16.89 -13.75
CA VAL A 20 -4.05 -16.27 -15.07
C VAL A 20 -4.38 -17.32 -16.13
N TYR A 21 -5.44 -17.08 -16.89
CA TYR A 21 -5.89 -17.94 -18.00
C TYR A 21 -5.34 -17.49 -19.35
N GLY A 22 -5.01 -16.19 -19.49
CA GLY A 22 -4.48 -15.67 -20.74
C GLY A 22 -4.12 -14.19 -20.65
N CYS A 23 -3.44 -13.73 -21.67
CA CYS A 23 -3.14 -12.31 -21.87
C CYS A 23 -3.24 -11.95 -23.35
N GLY A 24 -3.55 -10.69 -23.63
CA GLY A 24 -3.69 -10.19 -25.00
C GLY A 24 -3.74 -8.67 -25.01
N TYR A 25 -4.30 -8.13 -26.05
CA TYR A 25 -4.54 -6.70 -26.23
C TYR A 25 -5.98 -6.48 -26.67
N ASP A 26 -6.58 -5.38 -26.24
CA ASP A 26 -7.88 -4.94 -26.74
C ASP A 26 -7.75 -4.29 -28.12
N ASP A 27 -8.91 -3.86 -28.68
CA ASP A 27 -8.99 -3.27 -30.01
C ASP A 27 -8.25 -1.92 -30.13
N VAL A 28 -7.90 -1.29 -29.01
CA VAL A 28 -7.14 -0.04 -28.96
C VAL A 28 -5.67 -0.23 -28.55
N GLY A 29 -5.24 -1.52 -28.41
CA GLY A 29 -3.86 -1.88 -28.10
C GLY A 29 -3.51 -1.86 -26.62
N SER A 30 -4.49 -1.78 -25.73
CA SER A 30 -4.26 -1.85 -24.27
C SER A 30 -4.09 -3.31 -23.83
N PRO A 31 -3.14 -3.62 -22.92
CA PRO A 31 -2.92 -4.98 -22.46
C PRO A 31 -4.12 -5.48 -21.63
N ILE A 32 -4.58 -6.70 -21.95
CA ILE A 32 -5.63 -7.40 -21.21
C ILE A 32 -5.01 -8.61 -20.51
N LEU A 33 -5.41 -8.82 -19.26
CA LEU A 33 -5.13 -10.03 -18.50
C LEU A 33 -6.45 -10.72 -18.15
N VAL A 34 -6.62 -11.98 -18.56
CA VAL A 34 -7.78 -12.80 -18.24
C VAL A 34 -7.44 -13.66 -17.04
N THR A 35 -8.18 -13.49 -15.96
CA THR A 35 -7.91 -14.18 -14.68
C THR A 35 -9.15 -14.93 -14.17
N SER A 36 -8.94 -15.79 -13.15
CA SER A 36 -10.04 -16.38 -12.39
C SER A 36 -10.93 -15.29 -11.79
N PHE A 37 -12.20 -15.66 -11.59
CA PHE A 37 -13.10 -14.89 -10.73
C PHE A 37 -12.95 -15.39 -9.28
N ASP A 38 -12.42 -14.55 -8.39
CA ASP A 38 -12.02 -14.95 -7.05
C ASP A 38 -12.97 -14.44 -5.94
N GLY A 39 -14.15 -13.96 -6.33
CA GLY A 39 -15.18 -13.60 -5.39
C GLY A 39 -15.57 -12.12 -5.39
N ARG A 40 -16.05 -11.63 -4.23
CA ARG A 40 -16.54 -10.25 -4.04
C ARG A 40 -15.54 -9.41 -3.24
N PRO A 41 -15.51 -8.09 -3.46
CA PRO A 41 -14.67 -7.19 -2.66
C PRO A 41 -14.95 -7.31 -1.17
N LEU A 42 -13.88 -7.33 -0.39
CA LEU A 42 -13.96 -7.40 1.07
C LEU A 42 -14.59 -6.14 1.67
N ALA A 43 -14.38 -4.99 1.03
CA ALA A 43 -14.94 -3.71 1.47
C ALA A 43 -16.47 -3.71 1.55
N ASP A 44 -17.13 -4.62 0.82
CA ASP A 44 -18.59 -4.75 0.76
C ASP A 44 -19.14 -5.72 1.82
N SER A 45 -18.29 -6.30 2.67
CA SER A 45 -18.68 -7.35 3.60
C SER A 45 -18.28 -7.03 5.05
N GLU A 46 -19.17 -7.36 5.99
CA GLU A 46 -18.92 -7.19 7.43
C GLU A 46 -18.30 -8.47 8.04
N GLY A 47 -17.61 -8.32 9.16
CA GLY A 47 -17.22 -9.44 10.01
C GLY A 47 -15.86 -10.09 9.69
N HIS A 48 -15.08 -9.56 8.76
CA HIS A 48 -13.75 -10.11 8.47
C HIS A 48 -12.69 -9.68 9.49
N ASP A 49 -11.87 -10.65 9.89
CA ASP A 49 -10.76 -10.39 10.79
C ASP A 49 -9.57 -9.77 10.05
N VAL A 50 -9.33 -8.48 10.28
CA VAL A 50 -8.22 -7.74 9.67
C VAL A 50 -6.84 -8.31 10.00
N SER A 51 -6.72 -9.14 11.06
CA SER A 51 -5.47 -9.82 11.39
C SER A 51 -5.03 -10.79 10.27
N VAL A 52 -5.96 -11.37 9.54
CA VAL A 52 -5.67 -12.22 8.38
C VAL A 52 -4.94 -11.43 7.30
N PHE A 53 -5.39 -10.21 7.01
CA PHE A 53 -4.80 -9.36 5.97
C PHE A 53 -3.44 -8.81 6.40
N ALA A 54 -3.28 -8.51 7.67
CA ALA A 54 -1.99 -8.15 8.24
C ALA A 54 -0.96 -9.27 8.09
N LYS A 55 -1.36 -10.52 8.33
CA LYS A 55 -0.51 -11.71 8.14
C LYS A 55 -0.16 -11.94 6.66
N LEU A 56 -1.13 -11.78 5.76
CA LEU A 56 -0.88 -11.87 4.31
C LEU A 56 0.11 -10.81 3.84
N LEU A 57 -0.03 -9.56 4.29
CA LEU A 57 0.92 -8.50 3.97
C LEU A 57 2.32 -8.81 4.55
N ALA A 58 2.40 -9.30 5.77
CA ALA A 58 3.67 -9.73 6.38
C ALA A 58 4.31 -10.91 5.62
N GLN A 59 3.51 -11.84 5.10
CA GLN A 59 3.98 -12.94 4.24
C GLN A 59 4.58 -12.40 2.93
N ILE A 60 3.89 -11.47 2.26
CA ILE A 60 4.39 -10.83 1.04
C ILE A 60 5.75 -10.16 1.30
N HIS A 61 5.88 -9.44 2.38
CA HIS A 61 7.13 -8.74 2.72
C HIS A 61 8.29 -9.68 3.13
N ARG A 62 8.02 -10.96 3.39
CA ARG A 62 9.06 -11.98 3.64
C ARG A 62 9.55 -12.67 2.37
N LEU A 63 8.91 -12.40 1.23
CA LEU A 63 9.28 -13.05 -0.02
C LEU A 63 10.70 -12.63 -0.43
N PRO A 64 11.49 -13.57 -0.97
CA PRO A 64 12.84 -13.29 -1.41
C PRO A 64 12.82 -12.40 -2.66
N ALA A 65 13.08 -11.10 -2.48
CA ALA A 65 12.95 -10.09 -3.54
C ALA A 65 13.76 -10.45 -4.81
N ASN A 66 14.90 -11.11 -4.65
CA ASN A 66 15.76 -11.55 -5.75
C ASN A 66 15.18 -12.70 -6.60
N ARG A 67 14.08 -13.28 -6.20
CA ARG A 67 13.35 -14.32 -6.96
C ARG A 67 12.24 -13.72 -7.82
N PHE A 68 11.99 -12.43 -7.74
CA PHE A 68 10.94 -11.76 -8.49
C PHE A 68 11.52 -11.02 -9.72
N PRO A 69 10.77 -10.91 -10.81
CA PRO A 69 11.16 -10.16 -12.00
C PRO A 69 10.98 -8.66 -11.77
N LEU A 70 11.48 -8.18 -10.66
CA LEU A 70 11.39 -6.79 -10.20
C LEU A 70 12.80 -6.26 -9.98
N GLU A 71 12.99 -5.00 -10.33
CA GLU A 71 14.27 -4.34 -10.10
C GLU A 71 14.45 -4.08 -8.61
N ILE A 72 15.61 -4.46 -8.08
CA ILE A 72 15.99 -4.24 -6.69
C ILE A 72 16.73 -2.91 -6.61
N PRO A 73 16.19 -1.90 -5.92
CA PRO A 73 16.85 -0.61 -5.76
C PRO A 73 18.02 -0.71 -4.76
N ASP A 74 19.03 0.13 -4.95
CA ASP A 74 20.03 0.36 -3.93
C ASP A 74 19.45 1.08 -2.71
N LYS A 75 20.04 0.85 -1.54
CA LYS A 75 19.61 1.53 -0.29
C LYS A 75 19.64 3.06 -0.39
N ALA A 76 20.54 3.61 -1.19
CA ALA A 76 20.65 5.05 -1.40
C ALA A 76 19.52 5.63 -2.27
N THR A 77 18.93 4.83 -3.14
CA THR A 77 17.94 5.29 -4.14
C THR A 77 16.52 4.79 -3.87
N VAL A 78 16.32 3.93 -2.88
CA VAL A 78 15.01 3.30 -2.60
C VAL A 78 13.93 4.34 -2.34
N PHE A 79 14.22 5.41 -1.60
CA PHE A 79 13.23 6.45 -1.29
C PHE A 79 12.99 7.39 -2.45
N ASP A 80 14.01 7.75 -3.23
CA ASP A 80 13.83 8.56 -4.43
C ASP A 80 12.90 7.86 -5.42
N ARG A 81 13.10 6.55 -5.62
CA ARG A 81 12.23 5.72 -6.47
C ARG A 81 10.82 5.60 -5.91
N LEU A 82 10.68 5.40 -4.59
CA LEU A 82 9.39 5.32 -3.91
C LEU A 82 8.62 6.63 -4.09
N ILE A 83 9.25 7.77 -3.83
CA ILE A 83 8.62 9.08 -3.97
C ILE A 83 8.27 9.36 -5.43
N HIS A 84 9.20 9.12 -6.36
CA HIS A 84 8.94 9.32 -7.79
C HIS A 84 7.73 8.51 -8.28
N TYR A 85 7.57 7.28 -7.79
CA TYR A 85 6.50 6.38 -8.24
C TYR A 85 5.15 6.67 -7.58
N PHE A 86 5.12 6.87 -6.25
CA PHE A 86 3.87 6.99 -5.47
C PHE A 86 3.39 8.42 -5.28
N PHE A 87 4.19 9.41 -5.66
CA PHE A 87 3.82 10.82 -5.55
C PHE A 87 3.93 11.52 -6.92
N PRO A 88 3.10 11.09 -7.90
CA PRO A 88 3.12 11.69 -9.22
C PRO A 88 2.76 13.17 -9.14
N SER A 89 3.42 13.99 -9.96
CA SER A 89 3.18 15.44 -10.02
C SER A 89 3.34 16.18 -8.67
N LEU A 90 4.14 15.65 -7.74
CA LEU A 90 4.36 16.23 -6.40
C LEU A 90 4.82 17.71 -6.48
N SER A 91 5.60 18.06 -7.51
CA SER A 91 6.06 19.44 -7.74
C SER A 91 4.93 20.47 -7.99
N LEU A 92 3.73 20.01 -8.33
CA LEU A 92 2.55 20.88 -8.46
C LEU A 92 1.86 21.15 -7.12
N HIS A 93 2.35 20.52 -6.03
CA HIS A 93 1.80 20.61 -4.66
C HIS A 93 2.92 20.99 -3.67
N PRO A 94 3.35 22.27 -3.61
CA PRO A 94 4.51 22.70 -2.84
C PRO A 94 4.43 22.34 -1.34
N ASP A 95 3.26 22.41 -0.73
CA ASP A 95 3.03 22.05 0.67
C ASP A 95 3.27 20.55 0.95
N LEU A 96 2.83 19.67 0.03
CA LEU A 96 3.10 18.23 0.12
C LEU A 96 4.58 17.94 -0.16
N GLN A 97 5.17 18.62 -1.13
CA GLN A 97 6.57 18.46 -1.48
C GLN A 97 7.49 18.84 -0.31
N GLU A 98 7.23 19.96 0.36
CA GLU A 98 7.98 20.39 1.54
C GLU A 98 7.86 19.35 2.68
N ALA A 99 6.66 18.84 2.95
CA ALA A 99 6.45 17.81 3.96
C ALA A 99 7.21 16.52 3.62
N VAL A 100 7.14 16.03 2.37
CA VAL A 100 7.91 14.84 1.91
C VAL A 100 9.41 15.06 2.09
N HIS A 101 9.93 16.22 1.66
CA HIS A 101 11.36 16.55 1.81
C HIS A 101 11.79 16.69 3.28
N SER A 102 10.88 17.03 4.18
CA SER A 102 11.13 17.04 5.63
C SER A 102 11.13 15.63 6.24
N ILE A 103 10.37 14.68 5.69
CA ILE A 103 10.22 13.32 6.21
C ILE A 103 11.34 12.40 5.75
N VAL A 104 11.57 12.33 4.43
CA VAL A 104 12.44 11.31 3.81
C VAL A 104 13.85 11.27 4.40
N PRO A 105 14.57 12.40 4.66
CA PRO A 105 15.90 12.37 5.22
C PRO A 105 15.98 11.86 6.67
N ARG A 106 14.85 11.72 7.36
CA ARG A 106 14.77 11.23 8.74
C ARG A 106 14.55 9.71 8.82
N ILE A 107 14.31 9.07 7.67
CA ILE A 107 14.05 7.63 7.60
C ILE A 107 15.38 6.90 7.45
N THR A 108 15.63 5.94 8.33
CA THR A 108 16.77 5.04 8.20
C THR A 108 16.45 3.93 7.20
N PRO A 109 17.21 3.80 6.08
CA PRO A 109 16.99 2.74 5.11
C PRO A 109 17.13 1.34 5.74
N MET A 110 16.19 0.46 5.44
CA MET A 110 16.22 -0.95 5.83
C MET A 110 16.38 -1.87 4.61
N ASP A 111 16.35 -3.17 4.87
CA ASP A 111 16.31 -4.15 3.79
C ASP A 111 14.98 -4.08 3.05
N VAL A 112 15.08 -4.12 1.73
CA VAL A 112 13.93 -4.01 0.85
C VAL A 112 13.10 -5.30 0.82
N SER A 113 11.83 -5.16 0.51
CA SER A 113 10.85 -6.24 0.40
C SER A 113 10.11 -6.16 -0.93
N VAL A 114 9.53 -7.25 -1.38
CA VAL A 114 8.44 -7.17 -2.35
C VAL A 114 7.27 -6.47 -1.69
N ILE A 115 6.77 -5.40 -2.29
CA ILE A 115 5.59 -4.68 -1.83
C ILE A 115 4.47 -4.77 -2.86
N HIS A 116 3.24 -4.70 -2.40
CA HIS A 116 2.06 -4.59 -3.25
C HIS A 116 1.95 -3.18 -3.85
N GLY A 117 2.26 -2.16 -3.05
CA GLY A 117 2.24 -0.76 -3.42
C GLY A 117 0.86 -0.10 -3.36
N ASP A 118 -0.21 -0.89 -3.27
CA ASP A 118 -1.58 -0.42 -3.05
C ASP A 118 -2.42 -1.44 -2.26
N PHE A 119 -1.84 -1.99 -1.19
CA PHE A 119 -2.53 -2.94 -0.34
C PHE A 119 -3.66 -2.25 0.42
N ASN A 120 -4.89 -2.54 0.05
CA ASN A 120 -6.10 -2.02 0.67
C ASN A 120 -7.24 -3.05 0.60
N LEU A 121 -8.29 -2.86 1.42
CA LEU A 121 -9.39 -3.83 1.51
C LEU A 121 -10.23 -3.92 0.22
N GLY A 122 -10.20 -2.91 -0.64
CA GLY A 122 -10.84 -2.95 -1.96
C GLY A 122 -10.12 -3.86 -2.95
N ASN A 123 -8.81 -4.08 -2.75
CA ASN A 123 -7.98 -4.98 -3.56
C ASN A 123 -7.93 -6.40 -2.98
N ILE A 124 -8.76 -6.70 -1.99
CA ILE A 124 -8.93 -8.05 -1.46
C ILE A 124 -10.34 -8.51 -1.75
N VAL A 125 -10.45 -9.67 -2.41
CA VAL A 125 -11.74 -10.33 -2.66
C VAL A 125 -11.80 -11.64 -1.90
N HIS A 126 -13.01 -12.13 -1.66
CA HIS A 126 -13.21 -13.39 -0.97
C HIS A 126 -14.34 -14.22 -1.55
N GLN A 127 -14.21 -15.54 -1.40
CA GLN A 127 -15.25 -16.52 -1.66
C GLN A 127 -15.30 -17.50 -0.47
N GLY A 128 -16.23 -17.27 0.44
CA GLY A 128 -16.21 -17.94 1.76
C GLY A 128 -14.97 -17.54 2.57
N GLU A 129 -14.20 -18.52 3.00
CA GLU A 129 -12.95 -18.29 3.76
C GLU A 129 -11.70 -18.13 2.90
N ARG A 130 -11.84 -18.20 1.58
CA ARG A 130 -10.72 -18.01 0.65
C ARG A 130 -10.60 -16.54 0.28
N TYR A 131 -9.41 -15.99 0.43
CA TYR A 131 -9.08 -14.63 0.04
C TYR A 131 -8.19 -14.63 -1.19
N CYS A 132 -8.30 -13.58 -2.00
CA CYS A 132 -7.43 -13.34 -3.13
C CYS A 132 -7.03 -11.85 -3.14
N ILE A 133 -5.76 -11.56 -3.38
CA ILE A 133 -5.22 -10.20 -3.45
C ILE A 133 -5.12 -9.83 -4.93
N LEU A 134 -5.80 -8.76 -5.30
CA LEU A 134 -5.90 -8.24 -6.67
C LEU A 134 -4.97 -7.04 -6.89
N ASP A 135 -4.87 -6.61 -8.13
CA ASP A 135 -4.22 -5.37 -8.58
C ASP A 135 -2.75 -5.19 -8.17
N TRP A 136 -1.91 -6.04 -8.71
CA TRP A 136 -0.46 -6.02 -8.54
C TRP A 136 0.28 -5.07 -9.51
N THR A 137 -0.42 -4.09 -10.08
CA THR A 137 0.17 -3.12 -11.02
C THR A 137 1.27 -2.28 -10.38
N ASN A 138 1.11 -1.96 -9.10
CA ASN A 138 2.05 -1.18 -8.31
C ASN A 138 3.17 -2.00 -7.65
N ALA A 139 3.19 -3.32 -7.88
CA ALA A 139 4.17 -4.21 -7.26
C ALA A 139 5.60 -3.81 -7.63
N GLN A 140 6.44 -3.71 -6.62
CA GLN A 140 7.86 -3.40 -6.76
C GLN A 140 8.66 -3.92 -5.56
N VAL A 141 9.98 -3.78 -5.64
CA VAL A 141 10.86 -3.98 -4.49
C VAL A 141 11.11 -2.62 -3.85
N SER A 142 10.74 -2.46 -2.58
CA SER A 142 10.87 -1.21 -1.84
C SER A 142 10.85 -1.45 -0.32
N ASP A 143 10.75 -0.40 0.48
CA ASP A 143 10.63 -0.51 1.94
C ASP A 143 9.21 -0.96 2.33
N GLY A 144 9.10 -2.15 2.93
CA GLY A 144 7.81 -2.72 3.33
C GLY A 144 7.05 -1.90 4.38
N ARG A 145 7.73 -1.01 5.12
CA ARG A 145 7.06 -0.09 6.06
C ARG A 145 6.12 0.87 5.36
N TYR A 146 6.46 1.26 4.12
CA TYR A 146 5.59 2.12 3.32
C TYR A 146 4.28 1.41 2.96
N ASP A 147 4.36 0.17 2.51
CA ASP A 147 3.17 -0.62 2.13
C ASP A 147 2.26 -0.89 3.34
N LEU A 148 2.87 -1.23 4.49
CA LEU A 148 2.15 -1.36 5.76
C LEU A 148 1.48 -0.04 6.17
N ALA A 149 2.19 1.08 6.09
CA ALA A 149 1.68 2.38 6.51
C ALA A 149 0.55 2.87 5.61
N TRP A 150 0.64 2.63 4.30
CA TRP A 150 -0.44 2.90 3.35
C TRP A 150 -1.71 2.13 3.72
N ALA A 151 -1.61 0.80 3.88
CA ALA A 151 -2.74 -0.04 4.27
C ALA A 151 -3.34 0.39 5.62
N ALA A 152 -2.51 0.60 6.62
CA ALA A 152 -2.94 1.00 7.96
C ALA A 152 -3.62 2.38 7.95
N PHE A 153 -3.08 3.34 7.19
CA PHE A 153 -3.68 4.67 7.07
C PHE A 153 -5.08 4.61 6.45
N LEU A 154 -5.26 3.83 5.37
CA LEU A 154 -6.58 3.65 4.75
C LEU A 154 -7.58 3.00 5.72
N ILE A 155 -7.15 1.99 6.48
CA ILE A 155 -7.98 1.37 7.53
C ILE A 155 -8.36 2.43 8.59
N LYS A 156 -7.42 3.27 9.03
CA LYS A 156 -7.66 4.31 10.03
C LYS A 156 -8.74 5.30 9.59
N ILE A 157 -8.68 5.77 8.35
CA ILE A 157 -9.61 6.81 7.87
C ILE A 157 -10.96 6.26 7.41
N TYR A 158 -11.00 5.05 6.83
CA TYR A 158 -12.23 4.48 6.28
C TYR A 158 -12.96 3.51 7.22
N MET A 159 -12.28 3.02 8.27
CA MET A 159 -12.88 2.15 9.28
C MET A 159 -12.85 2.83 10.66
N ASN A 160 -12.09 2.28 11.62
CA ASN A 160 -11.98 2.84 12.98
C ASN A 160 -10.62 2.53 13.63
N ASP A 161 -10.32 3.23 14.73
CA ASP A 161 -9.05 3.09 15.44
C ASP A 161 -8.80 1.67 15.98
N ASN A 162 -9.84 0.94 16.43
CA ASN A 162 -9.68 -0.43 16.95
C ASN A 162 -9.20 -1.38 15.84
N VAL A 163 -9.81 -1.30 14.65
CA VAL A 163 -9.42 -2.11 13.49
C VAL A 163 -8.00 -1.75 13.04
N TYR A 164 -7.66 -0.46 13.01
CA TYR A 164 -6.31 0.02 12.71
C TYR A 164 -5.26 -0.55 13.67
N HIS A 165 -5.50 -0.47 15.00
CA HIS A 165 -4.57 -1.01 15.98
C HIS A 165 -4.42 -2.53 15.85
N LYS A 166 -5.53 -3.26 15.70
CA LYS A 166 -5.51 -4.71 15.49
C LYS A 166 -4.72 -5.11 14.25
N PHE A 167 -4.88 -4.40 13.15
CA PHE A 167 -4.12 -4.64 11.91
C PHE A 167 -2.62 -4.47 12.12
N LYS A 168 -2.20 -3.35 12.72
CA LYS A 168 -0.79 -3.06 13.01
C LYS A 168 -0.16 -4.06 13.96
N GLU A 169 -0.82 -4.32 15.10
CA GLU A 169 -0.33 -5.29 16.09
C GLU A 169 -0.15 -6.67 15.48
N SER A 170 -1.14 -7.13 14.69
CA SER A 170 -1.05 -8.41 14.00
C SER A 170 0.11 -8.47 13.00
N TYR A 171 0.35 -7.39 12.27
CA TYR A 171 1.49 -7.32 11.36
C TYR A 171 2.82 -7.36 12.11
N PHE A 172 2.99 -6.54 13.16
CA PHE A 172 4.23 -6.48 13.94
C PHE A 172 4.49 -7.77 14.75
N HIS A 173 3.45 -8.50 15.11
CA HIS A 173 3.60 -9.84 15.69
C HIS A 173 4.22 -10.82 14.68
N GLU A 174 3.79 -10.75 13.42
CA GLU A 174 4.32 -11.61 12.36
C GLU A 174 5.70 -11.19 11.88
N ARG A 175 5.97 -9.89 11.86
CA ARG A 175 7.22 -9.34 11.34
C ARG A 175 7.72 -8.19 12.20
N SER A 176 8.79 -8.45 12.95
CA SER A 176 9.51 -7.38 13.65
C SER A 176 10.20 -6.49 12.61
N MET A 177 9.70 -5.27 12.45
CA MET A 177 10.35 -4.22 11.67
C MET A 177 10.80 -3.12 12.63
N GLY A 178 11.88 -2.39 12.28
CA GLY A 178 12.29 -1.23 13.05
C GLY A 178 11.13 -0.23 13.21
N SER A 179 10.62 -0.11 14.42
CA SER A 179 9.39 0.64 14.70
C SER A 179 9.62 2.15 14.86
N ILE A 180 10.88 2.58 15.06
CA ILE A 180 11.22 3.99 15.39
C ILE A 180 10.76 4.95 14.29
N ASP A 181 11.02 4.61 13.03
CA ASP A 181 10.71 5.46 11.88
C ASP A 181 9.29 5.22 11.31
N TYR A 182 8.55 4.24 11.84
CA TYR A 182 7.23 3.89 11.32
C TYR A 182 6.23 5.06 11.29
N PRO A 183 6.17 5.96 12.29
CA PRO A 183 5.30 7.14 12.21
C PRO A 183 5.56 8.05 11.02
N LEU A 184 6.81 8.12 10.52
CA LEU A 184 7.16 8.87 9.32
C LEU A 184 6.53 8.25 8.06
N PHE A 185 6.44 6.92 8.00
CA PHE A 185 5.74 6.24 6.90
C PHE A 185 4.23 6.45 6.95
N GLU A 186 3.62 6.53 8.14
CA GLU A 186 2.20 6.90 8.26
C GLU A 186 1.95 8.32 7.76
N MET A 187 2.87 9.25 7.99
CA MET A 187 2.79 10.60 7.41
C MET A 187 2.94 10.56 5.88
N LEU A 188 3.81 9.71 5.31
CA LEU A 188 3.87 9.49 3.86
C LEU A 188 2.57 8.90 3.31
N GLY A 189 1.95 7.95 4.03
CA GLY A 189 0.63 7.41 3.67
C GLY A 189 -0.45 8.50 3.63
N PHE A 190 -0.47 9.38 4.65
CA PHE A 190 -1.35 10.55 4.67
C PHE A 190 -1.11 11.49 3.47
N LEU A 191 0.15 11.84 3.19
CA LEU A 191 0.50 12.73 2.09
C LEU A 191 0.14 12.13 0.72
N ARG A 192 0.36 10.82 0.53
CA ARG A 192 -0.08 10.11 -0.67
C ARG A 192 -1.60 10.15 -0.82
N TRP A 193 -2.33 9.87 0.25
CA TRP A 193 -3.79 9.92 0.22
C TRP A 193 -4.28 11.31 -0.17
N LEU A 194 -3.73 12.35 0.43
CA LEU A 194 -4.11 13.75 0.14
C LEU A 194 -3.77 14.14 -1.30
N LEU A 195 -2.60 13.74 -1.81
CA LEU A 195 -2.22 13.95 -3.19
C LEU A 195 -3.23 13.29 -4.16
N LEU A 196 -3.54 12.01 -3.92
CA LEU A 196 -4.51 11.28 -4.75
C LEU A 196 -5.91 11.88 -4.63
N HIS A 197 -6.31 12.35 -3.44
CA HIS A 197 -7.59 13.04 -3.27
C HIS A 197 -7.65 14.34 -4.08
N ARG A 198 -6.60 15.15 -4.08
CA ARG A 198 -6.51 16.37 -4.91
C ARG A 198 -6.55 16.08 -6.41
N MET A 199 -5.99 14.96 -6.84
CA MET A 199 -5.92 14.56 -8.25
C MET A 199 -7.20 13.88 -8.75
N ALA A 200 -7.82 13.03 -7.94
CA ALA A 200 -8.88 12.09 -8.34
C ALA A 200 -10.15 12.17 -7.49
N ASN A 201 -10.22 13.11 -6.54
CA ASN A 201 -11.38 13.30 -5.66
C ASN A 201 -11.82 11.99 -4.98
N LEU A 202 -10.91 11.38 -4.22
CA LEU A 202 -11.15 10.11 -3.53
C LEU A 202 -12.41 10.17 -2.66
N PRO A 203 -13.12 9.04 -2.47
CA PRO A 203 -14.34 8.98 -1.67
C PRO A 203 -14.13 9.49 -0.25
N MET A 204 -15.00 10.37 0.22
CA MET A 204 -15.04 10.86 1.59
C MET A 204 -16.34 10.43 2.27
N LYS A 205 -16.21 9.58 3.31
CA LYS A 205 -17.30 9.32 4.24
C LYS A 205 -17.46 10.52 5.19
N GLU A 206 -18.61 10.60 5.87
CA GLU A 206 -18.95 11.73 6.75
C GLU A 206 -17.87 12.07 7.79
N ASP A 207 -17.23 11.05 8.38
CA ASP A 207 -16.19 11.21 9.40
C ASP A 207 -14.75 11.25 8.86
N THR A 208 -14.55 10.97 7.56
CA THR A 208 -13.22 10.84 6.94
C THR A 208 -12.43 12.15 7.06
N PHE A 209 -13.06 13.28 6.76
CA PHE A 209 -12.39 14.59 6.84
C PHE A 209 -11.95 14.93 8.26
N ALA A 210 -12.78 14.63 9.26
CA ALA A 210 -12.43 14.84 10.66
C ALA A 210 -11.22 14.01 11.09
N LYS A 211 -11.14 12.75 10.65
CA LYS A 211 -10.00 11.85 10.92
C LYS A 211 -8.71 12.34 10.26
N ILE A 212 -8.79 12.80 9.01
CA ILE A 212 -7.66 13.38 8.28
C ILE A 212 -7.14 14.64 8.96
N LYS A 213 -8.05 15.56 9.34
CA LYS A 213 -7.70 16.77 10.07
C LYS A 213 -7.04 16.44 11.41
N ARG A 214 -7.61 15.50 12.18
CA ARG A 214 -7.03 15.05 13.44
C ARG A 214 -5.61 14.50 13.24
N PHE A 215 -5.40 13.63 12.24
CA PHE A 215 -4.08 13.07 11.95
C PHE A 215 -3.05 14.16 11.62
N ARG A 216 -3.41 15.15 10.77
CA ARG A 216 -2.54 16.30 10.48
C ARG A 216 -2.19 17.08 11.75
N ASP A 217 -3.20 17.39 12.58
CA ASP A 217 -3.04 18.22 13.78
C ASP A 217 -2.21 17.52 14.87
N GLU A 218 -2.34 16.19 15.00
CA GLU A 218 -1.48 15.35 15.87
C GLU A 218 -0.01 15.36 15.40
N ASN A 219 0.24 15.54 14.11
CA ASN A 219 1.57 15.56 13.48
C ASN A 219 1.97 16.96 12.98
N LYS A 220 1.44 18.02 13.60
CA LYS A 220 1.59 19.41 13.15
C LYS A 220 3.03 19.91 13.04
N SER A 221 3.97 19.31 13.75
CA SER A 221 5.41 19.67 13.67
C SER A 221 6.01 19.44 12.28
N ILE A 222 5.41 18.54 11.48
CA ILE A 222 5.82 18.22 10.11
C ILE A 222 4.70 18.59 9.12
N LEU A 223 3.45 18.25 9.44
CA LEU A 223 2.32 18.38 8.55
C LEU A 223 1.53 19.70 8.72
N GLY A 224 1.95 20.59 9.63
CA GLY A 224 1.20 21.81 9.95
C GLY A 224 1.04 22.80 8.79
N GLY A 225 1.95 22.79 7.83
CA GLY A 225 1.88 23.59 6.61
C GLY A 225 1.02 22.97 5.49
N VAL A 226 0.58 21.71 5.65
CA VAL A 226 -0.18 20.99 4.63
C VAL A 226 -1.64 21.45 4.60
N VAL A 227 -2.12 21.86 3.45
CA VAL A 227 -3.51 22.29 3.21
C VAL A 227 -4.37 21.07 2.92
N LEU A 228 -5.53 20.96 3.61
CA LEU A 228 -6.50 19.86 3.43
C LEU A 228 -7.51 20.18 2.34
#